data_74d36074e3cac5ec76c01d3aa882e897
#
_entry.id   74d36074e3cac5ec76c01d3aa882e897
#
_cell.length_a   1.000
_cell.length_b   1.000
_cell.length_c   1.000
_cell.angle_alpha   90.00
_cell.angle_beta   90.00
_cell.angle_gamma   90.00
#
_symmetry.space_group_name_H-M   'P 1'
#
loop_
_entity.id
_entity.type
_entity.pdbx_description
1 polymer ?
#
loop_
_entity_poly.entity_id
_entity_poly.type
_entity_poly.pdbx_seq_one_letter_code
_entity_poly.pdbx_strand_id
1 'polypeptide(L)'
;MTQTASSTDPKVLVQRLLAPIADDMKAVDDYIRAELASDVSRMHEISEYITSAGGKRMRPALLILISRALGYKGDLCCYLGATIELLHTATLMHDDVVDESNLRRGRPTANARWGNGAAVLVGDFLYTRSFQMMVRAGNLRVMQALADA
;
A
#
# COMPACT_ATOMS: atom_id res chain seq x y z
N MET A 1 17.98 32.34 -12.85
CA MET A 1 17.99 32.37 -11.38
C MET A 1 17.44 31.03 -10.90
N THR A 2 18.32 30.10 -10.60
CA THR A 2 17.99 28.75 -10.10
C THR A 2 17.75 28.88 -8.59
N GLN A 3 16.47 28.72 -8.17
CA GLN A 3 16.15 28.60 -6.75
C GLN A 3 16.78 27.30 -6.21
N THR A 4 17.83 27.44 -5.44
CA THR A 4 18.36 26.38 -4.59
C THR A 4 17.30 26.06 -3.54
N ALA A 5 16.63 24.89 -3.70
CA ALA A 5 15.70 24.39 -2.71
C ALA A 5 16.42 24.33 -1.34
N SER A 6 15.89 25.04 -0.38
CA SER A 6 16.43 25.07 0.99
C SER A 6 16.51 23.64 1.53
N SER A 7 17.59 23.29 2.21
CA SER A 7 17.80 21.96 2.82
C SER A 7 16.74 21.57 3.86
N THR A 8 15.81 22.45 4.18
CA THR A 8 14.69 22.31 5.12
C THR A 8 13.34 22.06 4.44
N ASP A 9 13.27 21.98 3.09
CA ASP A 9 12.02 21.62 2.42
C ASP A 9 11.60 20.19 2.85
N PRO A 10 10.40 20.01 3.42
CA PRO A 10 9.91 18.68 3.85
C PRO A 10 9.96 17.62 2.75
N LYS A 11 9.75 18.01 1.49
CA LYS A 11 9.83 17.07 0.35
C LYS A 11 11.25 16.58 0.11
N VAL A 12 12.23 17.47 0.21
CA VAL A 12 13.65 17.13 0.05
C VAL A 12 14.10 16.24 1.20
N LEU A 13 13.67 16.52 2.43
CA LEU A 13 13.96 15.68 3.59
C LEU A 13 13.39 14.27 3.43
N VAL A 14 12.13 14.13 3.01
CA VAL A 14 11.50 12.82 2.79
C VAL A 14 12.25 12.05 1.68
N GLN A 15 12.60 12.70 0.56
CA GLN A 15 13.38 12.06 -0.49
C GLN A 15 14.75 11.56 -0.01
N ARG A 16 15.45 12.35 0.81
CA ARG A 16 16.74 11.94 1.40
C ARG A 16 16.59 10.78 2.37
N LEU A 17 15.53 10.76 3.17
CA LEU A 17 15.24 9.66 4.10
C LEU A 17 14.90 8.37 3.36
N LEU A 18 14.20 8.44 2.23
CA LEU A 18 13.78 7.27 1.46
C LEU A 18 14.83 6.81 0.42
N ALA A 19 15.83 7.64 0.09
CA ALA A 19 16.86 7.28 -0.88
C ALA A 19 17.57 5.94 -0.58
N PRO A 20 17.92 5.60 0.68
CA PRO A 20 18.58 4.33 0.99
C PRO A 20 17.72 3.08 0.74
N ILE A 21 16.40 3.23 0.67
CA ILE A 21 15.43 2.14 0.46
C ILE A 21 14.68 2.25 -0.87
N ALA A 22 15.19 3.02 -1.82
CA ALA A 22 14.49 3.27 -3.09
C ALA A 22 14.22 1.96 -3.88
N ASP A 23 15.18 1.05 -3.92
CA ASP A 23 15.03 -0.26 -4.58
C ASP A 23 14.05 -1.16 -3.81
N ASP A 24 14.09 -1.14 -2.49
CA ASP A 24 13.13 -1.84 -1.63
C ASP A 24 11.70 -1.35 -1.88
N MET A 25 11.51 -0.03 -2.00
CA MET A 25 10.20 0.57 -2.28
C MET A 25 9.68 0.21 -3.67
N LYS A 26 10.58 0.09 -4.65
CA LYS A 26 10.23 -0.44 -5.97
C LYS A 26 9.77 -1.89 -5.88
N ALA A 27 10.46 -2.72 -5.10
CA ALA A 27 10.06 -4.12 -4.87
C ALA A 27 8.67 -4.20 -4.20
N VAL A 28 8.34 -3.30 -3.27
CA VAL A 28 6.99 -3.20 -2.69
C VAL A 28 5.94 -2.97 -3.78
N ASP A 29 6.17 -2.00 -4.67
CA ASP A 29 5.23 -1.69 -5.75
C ASP A 29 5.09 -2.85 -6.76
N ASP A 30 6.18 -3.59 -7.02
CA ASP A 30 6.16 -4.77 -7.88
C ASP A 30 5.35 -5.92 -7.24
N TYR A 31 5.50 -6.17 -5.93
CA TYR A 31 4.66 -7.13 -5.19
C TYR A 31 3.19 -6.73 -5.21
N ILE A 32 2.86 -5.45 -4.98
CA ILE A 32 1.48 -4.95 -5.05
C ILE A 32 0.90 -5.24 -6.44
N ARG A 33 1.61 -4.89 -7.53
CA ARG A 33 1.12 -5.14 -8.90
C ARG A 33 0.90 -6.62 -9.18
N ALA A 34 1.83 -7.48 -8.74
CA ALA A 34 1.70 -8.92 -8.95
C ALA A 34 0.47 -9.51 -8.25
N GLU A 35 0.16 -9.04 -7.03
CA GLU A 35 -1.01 -9.52 -6.27
C GLU A 35 -2.34 -8.97 -6.78
N LEU A 36 -2.33 -7.85 -7.49
CA LEU A 36 -3.52 -7.25 -8.09
C LEU A 36 -3.92 -7.88 -9.42
N ALA A 37 -3.08 -8.73 -10.00
CA ALA A 37 -3.42 -9.46 -11.21
C ALA A 37 -4.69 -10.30 -11.00
N SER A 38 -5.68 -10.09 -11.85
CA SER A 38 -6.98 -10.78 -11.82
C SER A 38 -7.51 -10.99 -13.23
N ASP A 39 -8.07 -12.14 -13.48
CA ASP A 39 -8.74 -12.46 -14.74
C ASP A 39 -10.10 -11.74 -14.88
N VAL A 40 -10.60 -11.15 -13.80
CA VAL A 40 -11.81 -10.34 -13.79
C VAL A 40 -11.43 -8.88 -14.12
N SER A 41 -11.69 -8.47 -15.37
CA SER A 41 -11.27 -7.15 -15.90
C SER A 41 -11.70 -5.97 -15.01
N ARG A 42 -12.92 -5.98 -14.48
CA ARG A 42 -13.42 -4.92 -13.60
C ARG A 42 -12.68 -4.88 -12.25
N MET A 43 -12.34 -6.04 -11.70
CA MET A 43 -11.55 -6.15 -10.47
C MET A 43 -10.16 -5.54 -10.68
N HIS A 44 -9.52 -5.88 -11.80
CA HIS A 44 -8.22 -5.34 -12.18
C HIS A 44 -8.27 -3.81 -12.36
N GLU A 45 -9.24 -3.30 -13.14
CA GLU A 45 -9.42 -1.86 -13.39
C GLU A 45 -9.54 -1.06 -12.09
N ILE A 46 -10.42 -1.50 -11.18
CA ILE A 46 -10.67 -0.78 -9.93
C ILE A 46 -9.45 -0.85 -9.00
N SER A 47 -8.82 -2.02 -8.88
CA SER A 47 -7.61 -2.23 -8.06
C SER A 47 -6.46 -1.35 -8.56
N GLU A 48 -6.25 -1.28 -9.87
CA GLU A 48 -5.24 -0.43 -10.48
C GLU A 48 -5.54 1.06 -10.27
N TYR A 49 -6.78 1.48 -10.42
CA TYR A 49 -7.19 2.87 -10.15
C TYR A 49 -6.86 3.29 -8.73
N ILE A 50 -7.18 2.45 -7.74
CA ILE A 50 -6.99 2.77 -6.33
C ILE A 50 -5.51 2.78 -5.97
N THR A 51 -4.74 1.81 -6.42
CA THR A 51 -3.31 1.72 -6.13
C THR A 51 -2.51 2.79 -6.85
N SER A 52 -2.94 3.19 -8.07
CA SER A 52 -2.34 4.30 -8.84
C SER A 52 -2.67 5.68 -8.28
N ALA A 53 -3.72 5.80 -7.44
CA ALA A 53 -4.06 7.08 -6.79
C ALA A 53 -2.94 7.61 -5.89
N GLY A 54 -1.87 6.86 -5.78
CA GLY A 54 -0.65 7.20 -5.05
C GLY A 54 -0.90 7.32 -3.55
N GLY A 55 0.07 6.94 -2.77
CA GLY A 55 0.13 7.19 -1.35
C GLY A 55 1.56 7.56 -1.02
N LYS A 56 1.77 8.14 0.14
CA LYS A 56 3.13 8.40 0.63
C LYS A 56 3.88 7.10 0.94
N ARG A 57 3.21 5.93 0.83
CA ARG A 57 3.78 4.60 1.15
C ARG A 57 4.55 4.59 2.48
N MET A 58 4.04 5.34 3.46
CA MET A 58 4.74 5.52 4.73
C MET A 58 4.82 4.24 5.55
N ARG A 59 3.79 3.39 5.49
CA ARG A 59 3.78 2.12 6.23
C ARG A 59 4.87 1.15 5.76
N PRO A 60 4.96 0.80 4.46
CA PRO A 60 6.06 0.00 3.96
C PRO A 60 7.42 0.66 4.17
N ALA A 61 7.54 1.99 3.98
CA ALA A 61 8.79 2.70 4.18
C ALA A 61 9.30 2.58 5.63
N LEU A 62 8.43 2.78 6.62
CA LEU A 62 8.78 2.62 8.04
C LEU A 62 9.21 1.19 8.38
N LEU A 63 8.46 0.18 7.89
CA LEU A 63 8.81 -1.21 8.10
C LEU A 63 10.20 -1.52 7.55
N ILE A 64 10.49 -1.10 6.32
CA ILE A 64 11.75 -1.36 5.64
C ILE A 64 12.91 -0.61 6.34
N LEU A 65 12.74 0.68 6.64
CA LEU A 65 13.76 1.47 7.34
C LEU A 65 14.14 0.85 8.68
N ILE A 66 13.15 0.45 9.49
CA ILE A 66 13.38 -0.21 10.77
C ILE A 66 14.06 -1.57 10.57
N SER A 67 13.60 -2.37 9.61
CA SER A 67 14.21 -3.67 9.29
C SER A 67 15.68 -3.51 8.89
N ARG A 68 16.00 -2.56 8.01
CA ARG A 68 17.38 -2.28 7.58
C ARG A 68 18.24 -1.75 8.71
N ALA A 69 17.71 -0.86 9.55
CA ALA A 69 18.41 -0.34 10.74
C ALA A 69 18.75 -1.45 11.75
N LEU A 70 17.91 -2.48 11.86
CA LEU A 70 18.16 -3.66 12.70
C LEU A 70 19.06 -4.71 12.02
N GLY A 71 19.59 -4.41 10.84
CA GLY A 71 20.50 -5.29 10.10
C GLY A 71 19.85 -6.39 9.28
N TYR A 72 18.52 -6.39 9.12
CA TYR A 72 17.83 -7.35 8.27
C TYR A 72 18.11 -7.08 6.79
N LYS A 73 18.57 -8.12 6.05
CA LYS A 73 18.98 -8.01 4.65
C LYS A 73 18.07 -8.75 3.67
N GLY A 74 17.07 -9.49 4.17
CA GLY A 74 16.16 -10.28 3.34
C GLY A 74 15.06 -9.42 2.69
N ASP A 75 14.35 -10.00 1.71
CA ASP A 75 13.30 -9.32 0.94
C ASP A 75 11.91 -9.43 1.59
N LEU A 76 11.78 -10.23 2.67
CA LEU A 76 10.49 -10.42 3.34
C LEU A 76 9.91 -9.11 3.88
N CYS A 77 10.75 -8.13 4.26
CA CYS A 77 10.27 -6.81 4.69
C CYS A 77 9.57 -6.04 3.56
N CYS A 78 10.02 -6.19 2.31
CA CYS A 78 9.36 -5.57 1.15
C CYS A 78 8.01 -6.26 0.87
N TYR A 79 8.00 -7.60 0.93
CA TYR A 79 6.78 -8.40 0.76
C TYR A 79 5.73 -8.08 1.82
N LEU A 80 6.13 -8.01 3.09
CA LEU A 80 5.24 -7.62 4.20
C LEU A 80 4.83 -6.15 4.11
N GLY A 81 5.70 -5.27 3.62
CA GLY A 81 5.37 -3.88 3.32
C GLY A 81 4.24 -3.76 2.29
N ALA A 82 4.29 -4.57 1.22
CA ALA A 82 3.21 -4.67 0.25
C ALA A 82 1.92 -5.21 0.88
N THR A 83 2.03 -6.23 1.73
CA THR A 83 0.89 -6.83 2.46
C THR A 83 0.17 -5.79 3.31
N ILE A 84 0.89 -5.02 4.12
CA ILE A 84 0.33 -3.98 4.98
C ILE A 84 -0.32 -2.87 4.15
N GLU A 85 0.29 -2.48 3.03
CA GLU A 85 -0.27 -1.43 2.18
C GLU A 85 -1.56 -1.88 1.47
N LEU A 86 -1.65 -3.16 1.03
CA LEU A 86 -2.88 -3.72 0.47
C LEU A 86 -3.98 -3.83 1.52
N LEU A 87 -3.65 -4.31 2.73
CA LEU A 87 -4.60 -4.39 3.84
C LEU A 87 -5.16 -3.01 4.19
N HIS A 88 -4.28 -2.02 4.32
CA HIS A 88 -4.69 -0.64 4.56
C HIS A 88 -5.55 -0.07 3.42
N THR A 89 -5.24 -0.40 2.18
CA THR A 89 -6.03 0.04 1.02
C THR A 89 -7.43 -0.56 1.06
N ALA A 90 -7.56 -1.83 1.44
CA ALA A 90 -8.84 -2.51 1.63
C ALA A 90 -9.70 -1.80 2.69
N THR A 91 -9.10 -1.50 3.86
CA THR A 91 -9.83 -0.78 4.93
C THR A 91 -10.30 0.60 4.47
N LEU A 92 -9.45 1.35 3.74
CA LEU A 92 -9.84 2.66 3.21
C LEU A 92 -11.01 2.57 2.23
N MET A 93 -11.11 1.49 1.44
CA MET A 93 -12.24 1.30 0.52
C MET A 93 -13.54 1.05 1.25
N HIS A 94 -13.51 0.26 2.32
CA HIS A 94 -14.67 0.02 3.17
C HIS A 94 -15.07 1.29 3.93
N ASP A 95 -14.10 2.03 4.48
CA ASP A 95 -14.34 3.32 5.15
C ASP A 95 -15.01 4.32 4.21
N ASP A 96 -14.57 4.42 2.95
CA ASP A 96 -15.18 5.33 1.96
C ASP A 96 -16.67 5.01 1.73
N VAL A 97 -17.07 3.74 1.79
CA VAL A 97 -18.47 3.33 1.68
C VAL A 97 -19.25 3.67 2.96
N VAL A 98 -18.68 3.36 4.13
CA VAL A 98 -19.31 3.61 5.43
C VAL A 98 -19.49 5.11 5.69
N ASP A 99 -18.47 5.90 5.33
CA ASP A 99 -18.47 7.36 5.51
C ASP A 99 -19.21 8.12 4.38
N GLU A 100 -19.74 7.39 3.39
CA GLU A 100 -20.35 7.96 2.18
C GLU A 100 -19.44 8.98 1.48
N SER A 101 -18.13 8.75 1.52
CA SER A 101 -17.13 9.66 0.99
C SER A 101 -17.13 9.64 -0.55
N ASN A 102 -17.15 10.81 -1.17
CA ASN A 102 -17.14 10.95 -2.64
C ASN A 102 -15.75 11.28 -3.18
N LEU A 103 -14.85 11.79 -2.35
CA LEU A 103 -13.50 12.20 -2.75
C LEU A 103 -12.46 11.70 -1.76
N ARG A 104 -11.34 11.19 -2.28
CA ARG A 104 -10.14 10.85 -1.52
C ARG A 104 -8.90 11.36 -2.25
N ARG A 105 -8.08 12.18 -1.59
CA ARG A 105 -6.88 12.81 -2.17
C ARG A 105 -7.17 13.58 -3.46
N GLY A 106 -8.33 14.25 -3.54
CA GLY A 106 -8.73 15.04 -4.70
C GLY A 106 -9.22 14.23 -5.91
N ARG A 107 -9.37 12.90 -5.78
CA ARG A 107 -9.92 12.02 -6.82
C ARG A 107 -11.23 11.39 -6.33
N PRO A 108 -12.18 11.07 -7.21
CA PRO A 108 -13.37 10.31 -6.84
C PRO A 108 -13.01 9.00 -6.14
N THR A 109 -13.79 8.64 -5.12
CA THR A 109 -13.65 7.34 -4.45
C THR A 109 -14.16 6.22 -5.36
N ALA A 110 -13.83 4.96 -5.02
CA ALA A 110 -14.31 3.81 -5.80
C ALA A 110 -15.83 3.68 -5.76
N ASN A 111 -16.45 3.91 -4.58
CA ASN A 111 -17.90 3.91 -4.42
C ASN A 111 -18.59 5.02 -5.23
N ALA A 112 -18.00 6.22 -5.31
CA ALA A 112 -18.54 7.30 -6.12
C ALA A 112 -18.45 7.00 -7.64
N ARG A 113 -17.45 6.24 -8.07
CA ARG A 113 -17.22 5.95 -9.49
C ARG A 113 -17.89 4.67 -9.98
N TRP A 114 -17.91 3.62 -9.19
CA TRP A 114 -18.41 2.29 -9.57
C TRP A 114 -19.52 1.75 -8.66
N GLY A 115 -19.93 2.54 -7.67
CA GLY A 115 -20.97 2.18 -6.70
C GLY A 115 -20.43 1.38 -5.51
N ASN A 116 -21.20 1.38 -4.41
CA ASN A 116 -20.84 0.76 -3.14
C ASN A 116 -20.54 -0.75 -3.29
N GLY A 117 -21.36 -1.49 -4.06
CA GLY A 117 -21.18 -2.92 -4.23
C GLY A 117 -19.83 -3.27 -4.87
N ALA A 118 -19.41 -2.53 -5.89
CA ALA A 118 -18.10 -2.74 -6.51
C ALA A 118 -16.95 -2.39 -5.56
N ALA A 119 -17.08 -1.29 -4.81
CA ALA A 119 -16.07 -0.87 -3.83
C ALA A 119 -15.88 -1.91 -2.72
N VAL A 120 -16.99 -2.45 -2.17
CA VAL A 120 -16.94 -3.50 -1.15
C VAL A 120 -16.28 -4.77 -1.68
N LEU A 121 -16.70 -5.26 -2.85
CA LEU A 121 -16.13 -6.49 -3.44
C LEU A 121 -14.63 -6.36 -3.75
N VAL A 122 -14.18 -5.20 -4.21
CA VAL A 122 -12.75 -4.98 -4.45
C VAL A 122 -12.00 -4.84 -3.11
N GLY A 123 -12.58 -4.20 -2.11
CA GLY A 123 -12.04 -4.17 -0.75
C GLY A 123 -11.84 -5.58 -0.19
N ASP A 124 -12.85 -6.46 -0.31
CA ASP A 124 -12.77 -7.86 0.11
C ASP A 124 -11.70 -8.64 -0.66
N PHE A 125 -11.56 -8.37 -1.95
CA PHE A 125 -10.49 -8.97 -2.77
C PHE A 125 -9.11 -8.58 -2.26
N LEU A 126 -8.85 -7.29 -2.02
CA LEU A 126 -7.57 -6.81 -1.49
C LEU A 126 -7.30 -7.36 -0.09
N TYR A 127 -8.31 -7.41 0.76
CA TYR A 127 -8.25 -7.99 2.10
C TYR A 127 -7.85 -9.46 2.03
N THR A 128 -8.53 -10.25 1.21
CA THR A 128 -8.24 -11.67 1.00
C THR A 128 -6.83 -11.88 0.47
N ARG A 129 -6.37 -11.07 -0.49
CA ARG A 129 -5.00 -11.12 -0.99
C ARG A 129 -3.97 -10.86 0.11
N SER A 130 -4.22 -9.87 0.96
CA SER A 130 -3.34 -9.56 2.11
C SER A 130 -3.21 -10.76 3.05
N PHE A 131 -4.30 -11.45 3.36
CA PHE A 131 -4.27 -12.67 4.18
C PHE A 131 -3.50 -13.81 3.50
N GLN A 132 -3.72 -14.04 2.21
CA GLN A 132 -2.94 -15.02 1.45
C GLN A 132 -1.45 -14.71 1.47
N MET A 133 -1.08 -13.43 1.37
CA MET A 133 0.32 -12.99 1.49
C MET A 133 0.87 -13.26 2.90
N MET A 134 0.12 -12.98 3.96
CA MET A 134 0.53 -13.29 5.34
C MET A 134 0.80 -14.79 5.53
N VAL A 135 -0.08 -15.64 4.99
CA VAL A 135 0.11 -17.11 5.06
C VAL A 135 1.35 -17.55 4.28
N ARG A 136 1.56 -17.01 3.07
CA ARG A 136 2.74 -17.31 2.24
C ARG A 136 4.06 -16.83 2.87
N ALA A 137 4.03 -15.79 3.70
CA ALA A 137 5.19 -15.35 4.47
C ALA A 137 5.69 -16.43 5.45
N GLY A 138 4.87 -17.42 5.79
CA GLY A 138 5.27 -18.61 6.53
C GLY A 138 5.70 -18.37 7.98
N ASN A 139 5.32 -17.23 8.58
CA ASN A 139 5.72 -16.88 9.94
C ASN A 139 4.49 -16.51 10.79
N LEU A 140 4.10 -17.45 11.67
CA LEU A 140 2.94 -17.27 12.53
C LEU A 140 3.05 -16.08 13.50
N ARG A 141 4.25 -15.72 13.95
CA ARG A 141 4.44 -14.54 14.82
C ARG A 141 4.17 -13.24 14.07
N VAL A 142 4.58 -13.17 12.80
CA VAL A 142 4.27 -12.02 11.93
C VAL A 142 2.78 -11.96 11.68
N MET A 143 2.17 -13.11 11.37
CA MET A 143 0.72 -13.19 11.14
C MET A 143 -0.06 -12.77 12.38
N GLN A 144 0.35 -13.21 13.58
CA GLN A 144 -0.25 -12.80 14.85
C GLN A 144 -0.15 -11.28 15.04
N ALA A 145 1.05 -10.70 14.86
CA ALA A 145 1.25 -9.26 15.02
C ALA A 145 0.39 -8.42 14.06
N LEU A 146 0.19 -8.89 12.83
CA LEU A 146 -0.67 -8.23 11.84
C LEU A 146 -2.17 -8.40 12.13
N ALA A 147 -2.56 -9.52 12.76
CA ALA A 147 -3.94 -9.79 13.14
C ALA A 147 -4.36 -9.02 14.41
N ASP A 148 -3.39 -8.70 15.28
CA ASP A 148 -3.62 -7.97 16.54
C ASP A 148 -3.62 -6.45 16.32
N ALA A 149 -3.18 -5.94 15.15
CA ALA A 149 -3.07 -4.50 14.85
C ALA A 149 -4.33 -3.94 14.19
#